data_eb8b26bc7b03241ac2d61792c51a1ff7
#
_entry.id   eb8b26bc7b03241ac2d61792c51a1ff7
#
_cell.length_a   1.000
_cell.length_b   1.000
_cell.length_c   1.000
_cell.angle_alpha   90.00
_cell.angle_beta   90.00
_cell.angle_gamma   90.00
#
_symmetry.space_group_name_H-M   'P 1'
#
loop_
_entity.id
_entity.type
_entity.pdbx_description
1 polymer ?
#
loop_
_entity_poly.entity_id
_entity_poly.type
_entity_poly.pdbx_seq_one_letter_code
_entity_poly.pdbx_strand_id
1 'polypeptide(L)'
;MKELALKYGCNPNQKPSRIYMDEGELPIEVLNGRPGYINFLDALNSWQLVKELKEATGLPAAASFKHVSPAGAAVGLPRAETLTRSYFVDDVKLPLSPIACAYARARGADRMSSYGDFIALSDTCDAATATLIKREVSDGVIAPDYTEEALQILREKRKGTYNVIRIDPAYVPAAIERKQVFGITFEQGRNEVKLNDPALFENIPTRNKHFTEEARRDLIIALITLKYTQSISVCYVKDGQAIGIGAGQQSRIHCTRLAGSKADIWYLRQHPKVMNLPFVSNIRRADRDNTIDIYISDDYMDVLAEGEWQKFFTEKPEPLTREEKRAWLDTQTGVALGSDAFFPFGDNIERAHKSGVQYVAQAGGSVRDDHVIETCDKYGIAMTFTGVRLFHH
;
A
#
# COMPACT_ATOMS: atom_id res chain seq x y z
N MET A 1 4.37 -10.18 29.03
CA MET A 1 3.05 -9.58 29.36
C MET A 1 1.98 -10.34 28.59
N LYS A 2 0.95 -10.82 29.29
CA LYS A 2 -0.10 -11.65 28.66
C LYS A 2 -1.27 -10.83 28.10
N GLU A 3 -1.51 -9.65 28.65
CA GLU A 3 -2.57 -8.75 28.22
C GLU A 3 -2.18 -7.27 28.30
N LEU A 4 -2.87 -6.45 27.55
CA LEU A 4 -2.76 -4.99 27.57
C LEU A 4 -4.17 -4.39 27.54
N ALA A 5 -4.52 -3.63 28.59
CA ALA A 5 -5.78 -2.88 28.62
C ALA A 5 -5.72 -1.71 27.64
N LEU A 6 -6.82 -1.50 26.93
CA LEU A 6 -6.97 -0.40 25.98
C LEU A 6 -8.00 0.61 26.50
N LYS A 7 -7.91 1.85 26.04
CA LYS A 7 -8.83 2.90 26.46
C LYS A 7 -10.26 2.61 26.03
N TYR A 8 -10.45 2.12 24.82
CA TYR A 8 -11.72 1.67 24.22
C TYR A 8 -11.43 0.79 23.02
N GLY A 9 -12.46 0.16 22.47
CA GLY A 9 -12.37 -0.67 21.25
C GLY A 9 -12.31 0.16 19.98
N CYS A 10 -13.08 -0.21 18.96
CA CYS A 10 -13.15 0.56 17.70
C CYS A 10 -13.70 1.97 17.93
N ASN A 11 -14.58 2.14 18.90
CA ASN A 11 -15.24 3.41 19.20
C ASN A 11 -15.18 3.73 20.71
N PRO A 12 -15.22 5.02 21.09
CA PRO A 12 -15.12 5.43 22.49
C PRO A 12 -16.15 4.83 23.44
N ASN A 13 -17.32 4.43 22.95
CA ASN A 13 -18.37 3.78 23.73
C ASN A 13 -18.15 2.27 23.94
N GLN A 14 -17.21 1.68 23.21
CA GLN A 14 -16.94 0.24 23.28
C GLN A 14 -15.92 -0.07 24.38
N LYS A 15 -16.40 -0.12 25.61
CA LYS A 15 -15.63 -0.40 26.83
C LYS A 15 -16.25 -1.54 27.61
N PRO A 16 -15.45 -2.38 28.30
CA PRO A 16 -13.97 -2.36 28.37
C PRO A 16 -13.32 -2.85 27.08
N SER A 17 -12.00 -2.63 26.94
CA SER A 17 -11.23 -3.07 25.79
C SER A 17 -9.85 -3.55 26.22
N ARG A 18 -9.38 -4.61 25.60
CA ARG A 18 -8.03 -5.18 25.81
C ARG A 18 -7.59 -6.01 24.63
N ILE A 19 -6.29 -6.19 24.50
CA ILE A 19 -5.70 -7.27 23.70
C ILE A 19 -5.04 -8.26 24.65
N TYR A 20 -5.11 -9.56 24.35
CA TYR A 20 -4.53 -10.60 25.21
C TYR A 20 -4.23 -11.87 24.43
N MET A 21 -3.40 -12.73 25.04
CA MET A 21 -3.11 -14.06 24.55
C MET A 21 -3.72 -15.09 25.53
N ASP A 22 -4.38 -16.11 24.99
CA ASP A 22 -4.87 -17.24 25.80
C ASP A 22 -3.69 -18.02 26.38
N GLU A 23 -2.66 -18.24 25.55
CA GLU A 23 -1.43 -18.95 25.96
C GLU A 23 -0.21 -18.09 25.62
N GLY A 24 0.79 -18.12 26.51
CA GLY A 24 2.02 -17.36 26.31
C GLY A 24 1.88 -15.87 26.56
N GLU A 25 2.87 -15.14 26.13
CA GLU A 25 2.92 -13.67 26.24
C GLU A 25 2.65 -13.00 24.90
N LEU A 26 2.23 -11.74 24.95
CA LEU A 26 2.09 -10.91 23.76
C LEU A 26 3.44 -10.83 23.03
N PRO A 27 3.48 -11.09 21.72
CA PRO A 27 4.72 -11.04 20.95
C PRO A 27 5.17 -9.61 20.62
N ILE A 28 4.57 -8.63 21.27
CA ILE A 28 4.82 -7.20 21.04
C ILE A 28 5.18 -6.50 22.33
N GLU A 29 5.91 -5.40 22.18
CA GLU A 29 6.23 -4.47 23.26
C GLU A 29 6.00 -3.04 22.78
N VAL A 30 5.26 -2.25 23.55
CA VAL A 30 5.04 -0.82 23.25
C VAL A 30 6.22 -0.06 23.83
N LEU A 31 7.08 0.49 22.95
CA LEU A 31 8.27 1.25 23.35
C LEU A 31 7.94 2.72 23.61
N ASN A 32 6.89 3.26 23.02
CA ASN A 32 6.43 4.62 23.19
C ASN A 32 4.95 4.75 22.82
N GLY A 33 4.25 5.69 23.42
CA GLY A 33 2.86 5.98 23.12
C GLY A 33 1.86 5.02 23.78
N ARG A 34 0.62 5.12 23.37
CA ARG A 34 -0.50 4.27 23.81
C ARG A 34 -1.35 3.88 22.61
N PRO A 35 -0.95 2.84 21.85
CA PRO A 35 -1.71 2.42 20.69
C PRO A 35 -3.13 2.00 21.08
N GLY A 36 -4.11 2.37 20.27
CA GLY A 36 -5.49 1.95 20.44
C GLY A 36 -5.80 0.64 19.74
N TYR A 37 -7.04 0.23 19.83
CA TYR A 37 -7.56 -1.01 19.26
C TYR A 37 -7.30 -1.10 17.75
N ILE A 38 -7.66 -0.06 16.99
CA ILE A 38 -7.45 -0.03 15.53
C ILE A 38 -5.96 0.04 15.20
N ASN A 39 -5.16 0.75 15.98
CA ASN A 39 -3.70 0.79 15.79
C ASN A 39 -3.09 -0.62 15.87
N PHE A 40 -3.52 -1.44 16.83
CA PHE A 40 -3.02 -2.82 16.93
C PHE A 40 -3.50 -3.70 15.77
N LEU A 41 -4.73 -3.52 15.30
CA LEU A 41 -5.20 -4.22 14.11
C LEU A 41 -4.34 -3.86 12.89
N ASP A 42 -4.08 -2.57 12.68
CA ASP A 42 -3.19 -2.12 11.61
C ASP A 42 -1.78 -2.66 11.77
N ALA A 43 -1.21 -2.56 12.96
CA ALA A 43 0.15 -3.00 13.24
C ALA A 43 0.34 -4.50 12.96
N LEU A 44 -0.57 -5.34 13.46
CA LEU A 44 -0.43 -6.79 13.36
C LEU A 44 -0.74 -7.33 11.96
N ASN A 45 -1.65 -6.70 11.23
CA ASN A 45 -1.91 -7.05 9.83
C ASN A 45 -0.77 -6.58 8.92
N SER A 46 -0.32 -5.35 9.09
CA SER A 46 0.78 -4.80 8.29
C SER A 46 2.12 -5.51 8.53
N TRP A 47 2.37 -5.94 9.77
CA TRP A 47 3.55 -6.74 10.08
C TRP A 47 3.59 -8.04 9.30
N GLN A 48 2.47 -8.76 9.25
CA GLN A 48 2.39 -10.01 8.48
C GLN A 48 2.71 -9.78 7.00
N LEU A 49 2.17 -8.69 6.44
CA LEU A 49 2.40 -8.32 5.05
C LEU A 49 3.90 -8.09 4.77
N VAL A 50 4.57 -7.25 5.55
CA VAL A 50 5.98 -6.92 5.29
C VAL A 50 6.91 -8.09 5.57
N LYS A 51 6.60 -8.91 6.57
CA LYS A 51 7.35 -10.14 6.85
C LYS A 51 7.29 -11.08 5.64
N GLU A 52 6.10 -11.30 5.09
CA GLU A 52 5.90 -12.17 3.94
C GLU A 52 6.55 -11.62 2.66
N LEU A 53 6.47 -10.30 2.43
CA LEU A 53 7.17 -9.66 1.32
C LEU A 53 8.68 -9.88 1.40
N LYS A 54 9.27 -9.72 2.58
CA LYS A 54 10.71 -9.96 2.75
C LYS A 54 11.07 -11.43 2.51
N GLU A 55 10.30 -12.35 3.04
CA GLU A 55 10.52 -13.79 2.83
C GLU A 55 10.44 -14.17 1.36
N ALA A 56 9.48 -13.59 0.62
CA ALA A 56 9.27 -13.91 -0.79
C ALA A 56 10.27 -13.26 -1.73
N THR A 57 10.75 -12.04 -1.42
CA THR A 57 11.60 -11.26 -2.33
C THR A 57 13.07 -11.19 -1.90
N GLY A 58 13.37 -11.50 -0.65
CA GLY A 58 14.71 -11.31 -0.07
C GLY A 58 15.09 -9.86 0.19
N LEU A 59 14.17 -8.92 0.00
CA LEU A 59 14.39 -7.48 0.16
C LEU A 59 13.66 -6.95 1.39
N PRO A 60 14.22 -5.94 2.09
CA PRO A 60 13.48 -5.22 3.12
C PRO A 60 12.17 -4.67 2.55
N ALA A 61 11.13 -4.71 3.36
CA ALA A 61 9.80 -4.31 2.95
C ALA A 61 9.15 -3.37 3.96
N ALA A 62 8.26 -2.52 3.48
CA ALA A 62 7.47 -1.60 4.28
C ALA A 62 6.03 -1.54 3.78
N ALA A 63 5.12 -1.19 4.68
CA ALA A 63 3.71 -0.96 4.35
C ALA A 63 3.18 0.26 5.09
N SER A 64 2.19 0.90 4.49
CA SER A 64 1.40 1.97 5.07
C SER A 64 -0.03 1.49 5.16
N PHE A 65 -0.55 1.32 6.37
CA PHE A 65 -1.90 0.82 6.62
C PHE A 65 -2.82 1.91 7.13
N LYS A 66 -4.08 1.82 6.73
CA LYS A 66 -5.14 2.65 7.27
C LYS A 66 -6.47 1.91 7.19
N HIS A 67 -7.24 1.91 8.29
CA HIS A 67 -8.49 1.15 8.39
C HIS A 67 -8.33 -0.33 8.03
N VAL A 68 -7.26 -0.93 8.56
CA VAL A 68 -6.96 -2.37 8.45
C VAL A 68 -6.77 -2.85 7.00
N SER A 69 -6.32 -1.95 6.14
CA SER A 69 -5.93 -2.29 4.76
C SER A 69 -4.71 -1.47 4.33
N PRO A 70 -3.87 -1.99 3.43
CA PRO A 70 -2.73 -1.25 2.94
C PRO A 70 -3.17 -0.11 2.01
N ALA A 71 -2.66 1.09 2.27
CA ALA A 71 -2.65 2.20 1.32
C ALA A 71 -1.46 2.07 0.35
N GLY A 72 -0.38 1.43 0.83
CA GLY A 72 0.81 1.15 0.04
C GLY A 72 1.63 0.03 0.67
N ALA A 73 2.41 -0.64 -0.17
CA ALA A 73 3.37 -1.67 0.21
C ALA A 73 4.50 -1.69 -0.81
N ALA A 74 5.73 -1.92 -0.37
CA ALA A 74 6.89 -1.86 -1.25
C ALA A 74 8.08 -2.63 -0.69
N VAL A 75 9.00 -3.00 -1.60
CA VAL A 75 10.31 -3.53 -1.24
C VAL A 75 11.39 -2.47 -1.47
N GLY A 76 12.55 -2.65 -0.82
CA GLY A 76 13.62 -1.66 -0.76
C GLY A 76 14.49 -1.61 -2.00
N LEU A 77 13.93 -1.30 -3.15
CA LEU A 77 14.68 -1.06 -4.38
C LEU A 77 15.17 0.38 -4.46
N PRO A 78 16.31 0.63 -5.11
CA PRO A 78 16.73 1.98 -5.45
C PRO A 78 15.63 2.70 -6.24
N ARG A 79 15.54 4.01 -6.12
CA ARG A 79 14.54 4.81 -6.81
C ARG A 79 15.20 5.82 -7.74
N ALA A 80 14.52 6.11 -8.85
CA ALA A 80 14.92 7.15 -9.77
C ALA A 80 14.77 8.55 -9.14
N GLU A 81 15.45 9.53 -9.68
CA GLU A 81 15.36 10.92 -9.23
C GLU A 81 13.91 11.45 -9.24
N THR A 82 13.15 11.11 -10.28
CA THR A 82 11.75 11.49 -10.39
C THR A 82 10.92 11.01 -9.19
N LEU A 83 11.09 9.74 -8.77
CA LEU A 83 10.40 9.22 -7.59
C LEU A 83 10.88 9.86 -6.30
N THR A 84 12.18 10.13 -6.19
CA THR A 84 12.75 10.85 -5.05
C THR A 84 12.09 12.21 -4.86
N ARG A 85 11.91 12.95 -5.96
CA ARG A 85 11.23 14.25 -5.96
C ARG A 85 9.73 14.12 -5.70
N SER A 86 9.05 13.21 -6.38
CA SER A 86 7.58 13.04 -6.22
C SER A 86 7.19 12.53 -4.83
N TYR A 87 8.09 11.84 -4.13
CA TYR A 87 7.90 11.40 -2.74
C TYR A 87 8.38 12.42 -1.71
N PHE A 88 8.90 13.57 -2.17
CA PHE A 88 9.41 14.65 -1.31
C PHE A 88 10.48 14.18 -0.32
N VAL A 89 11.43 13.38 -0.83
CA VAL A 89 12.59 12.91 -0.07
C VAL A 89 13.91 13.38 -0.67
N ASP A 90 13.86 14.25 -1.68
CA ASP A 90 15.02 14.82 -2.36
C ASP A 90 15.82 15.81 -1.48
N ASP A 91 15.21 16.34 -0.42
CA ASP A 91 15.83 17.22 0.55
C ASP A 91 16.59 16.48 1.66
N VAL A 92 16.47 15.15 1.74
CA VAL A 92 17.12 14.36 2.77
C VAL A 92 18.58 14.11 2.39
N LYS A 93 19.51 14.61 3.23
CA LYS A 93 20.95 14.51 3.00
C LYS A 93 21.54 13.17 3.38
N LEU A 94 20.88 12.40 4.24
CA LEU A 94 21.34 11.07 4.64
C LEU A 94 21.10 10.08 3.50
N PRO A 95 22.06 9.16 3.22
CA PRO A 95 21.78 8.06 2.31
C PRO A 95 20.60 7.25 2.82
N LEU A 96 19.63 6.98 1.95
CA LEU A 96 18.48 6.14 2.31
C LEU A 96 18.90 4.67 2.22
N SER A 97 18.80 3.98 3.34
CA SER A 97 18.96 2.53 3.44
C SER A 97 17.86 1.80 2.65
N PRO A 98 18.02 0.50 2.35
CA PRO A 98 16.95 -0.27 1.70
C PRO A 98 15.61 -0.19 2.42
N ILE A 99 15.60 -0.23 3.77
CA ILE A 99 14.34 -0.11 4.52
C ILE A 99 13.73 1.29 4.42
N ALA A 100 14.55 2.34 4.40
CA ALA A 100 14.09 3.71 4.17
C ALA A 100 13.52 3.89 2.76
N CYS A 101 14.15 3.28 1.75
CA CYS A 101 13.62 3.25 0.39
C CYS A 101 12.26 2.53 0.32
N ALA A 102 12.14 1.39 1.00
CA ALA A 102 10.87 0.65 1.06
C ALA A 102 9.76 1.51 1.67
N TYR A 103 10.05 2.19 2.78
CA TYR A 103 9.07 3.09 3.41
C TYR A 103 8.67 4.26 2.50
N ALA A 104 9.64 4.93 1.89
CA ALA A 104 9.35 6.04 0.98
C ALA A 104 8.45 5.61 -0.19
N ARG A 105 8.68 4.42 -0.74
CA ARG A 105 7.87 3.83 -1.80
C ARG A 105 6.48 3.43 -1.32
N ALA A 106 6.38 2.80 -0.15
CA ALA A 106 5.09 2.38 0.41
C ALA A 106 4.19 3.58 0.68
N ARG A 107 4.71 4.62 1.31
CA ARG A 107 3.94 5.84 1.56
C ARG A 107 3.65 6.61 0.27
N GLY A 108 4.56 6.58 -0.67
CA GLY A 108 4.44 7.26 -1.96
C GLY A 108 3.36 6.68 -2.88
N ALA A 109 2.89 5.46 -2.62
CA ALA A 109 1.84 4.82 -3.40
C ALA A 109 0.53 5.63 -3.40
N ASP A 110 0.11 6.08 -2.22
CA ASP A 110 -1.12 6.86 -2.03
C ASP A 110 -0.91 7.79 -0.84
N ARG A 111 -0.37 8.97 -1.10
CA ARG A 111 -0.03 9.92 -0.06
C ARG A 111 -1.26 10.47 0.66
N MET A 112 -2.41 10.49 0.00
CA MET A 112 -3.68 10.95 0.60
C MET A 112 -4.19 9.94 1.63
N SER A 113 -4.26 8.66 1.26
CA SER A 113 -4.71 7.61 2.18
C SER A 113 -3.69 7.32 3.29
N SER A 114 -2.40 7.58 3.06
CA SER A 114 -1.35 7.39 4.06
C SER A 114 -1.32 8.48 5.14
N TYR A 115 -2.09 9.53 5.00
CA TYR A 115 -2.22 10.56 6.03
C TYR A 115 -2.87 9.98 7.29
N GLY A 116 -2.13 9.92 8.39
CA GLY A 116 -2.58 9.28 9.62
C GLY A 116 -2.48 7.74 9.59
N ASP A 117 -1.51 7.20 8.86
CA ASP A 117 -1.28 5.77 8.69
C ASP A 117 -0.67 5.09 9.91
N PHE A 118 -0.62 3.76 9.85
CA PHE A 118 0.25 2.93 10.69
C PHE A 118 1.28 2.22 9.79
N ILE A 119 2.56 2.36 10.14
CA ILE A 119 3.68 1.90 9.32
C ILE A 119 4.18 0.56 9.83
N ALA A 120 4.45 -0.38 8.91
CA ALA A 120 5.19 -1.60 9.23
C ALA A 120 6.52 -1.64 8.46
N LEU A 121 7.55 -2.10 9.15
CA LEU A 121 8.89 -2.31 8.60
C LEU A 121 9.32 -3.75 8.86
N SER A 122 9.84 -4.43 7.85
CA SER A 122 10.30 -5.82 7.99
C SER A 122 11.63 -5.95 8.72
N ASP A 123 12.42 -4.88 8.72
CA ASP A 123 13.77 -4.82 9.26
C ASP A 123 13.88 -3.76 10.35
N THR A 124 15.01 -3.76 11.04
CA THR A 124 15.32 -2.73 12.04
C THR A 124 15.13 -1.33 11.46
N CYS A 125 14.37 -0.51 12.17
CA CYS A 125 14.20 0.89 11.82
C CYS A 125 15.48 1.66 12.14
N ASP A 126 16.12 2.22 11.13
CA ASP A 126 17.33 3.03 11.28
C ASP A 126 17.01 4.54 11.36
N ALA A 127 18.05 5.35 11.59
CA ALA A 127 17.92 6.79 11.72
C ALA A 127 17.36 7.44 10.44
N ALA A 128 17.77 6.97 9.27
CA ALA A 128 17.28 7.51 8.00
C ALA A 128 15.77 7.29 7.85
N THR A 129 15.30 6.09 8.16
CA THR A 129 13.87 5.75 8.13
C THR A 129 13.07 6.56 9.15
N ALA A 130 13.57 6.64 10.38
CA ALA A 130 12.93 7.43 11.44
C ALA A 130 12.82 8.92 11.07
N THR A 131 13.84 9.46 10.41
CA THR A 131 13.85 10.85 9.92
C THR A 131 12.74 11.09 8.89
N LEU A 132 12.51 10.14 7.98
CA LEU A 132 11.40 10.23 7.02
C LEU A 132 10.04 10.15 7.73
N ILE A 133 9.90 9.23 8.68
CA ILE A 133 8.65 9.04 9.44
C ILE A 133 8.31 10.30 10.25
N LYS A 134 9.29 10.89 10.89
CA LYS A 134 9.11 12.03 11.81
C LYS A 134 8.33 13.17 11.19
N ARG A 135 8.53 13.45 9.93
CA ARG A 135 7.93 14.61 9.24
C ARG A 135 6.60 14.33 8.54
N GLU A 136 6.14 13.08 8.57
CA GLU A 136 4.83 12.71 8.00
C GLU A 136 3.77 12.59 9.08
N VAL A 137 2.50 12.84 8.75
CA VAL A 137 1.39 12.59 9.67
C VAL A 137 1.11 11.09 9.71
N SER A 138 1.34 10.48 10.86
CA SER A 138 1.29 9.04 11.07
C SER A 138 0.88 8.75 12.51
N ASP A 139 0.17 7.64 12.74
CA ASP A 139 -0.28 7.22 14.08
C ASP A 139 0.75 6.35 14.81
N GLY A 140 1.56 5.61 14.08
CA GLY A 140 2.55 4.74 14.70
C GLY A 140 3.33 3.88 13.72
N VAL A 141 4.25 3.10 14.27
CA VAL A 141 5.12 2.19 13.53
C VAL A 141 5.34 0.90 14.30
N ILE A 142 5.42 -0.21 13.57
CA ILE A 142 5.82 -1.53 14.08
C ILE A 142 7.04 -2.02 13.30
N ALA A 143 8.04 -2.52 14.02
CA ALA A 143 9.26 -3.09 13.46
C ALA A 143 9.83 -4.15 14.39
N PRO A 144 10.71 -5.05 13.89
CA PRO A 144 11.34 -6.05 14.75
C PRO A 144 12.33 -5.44 15.74
N ASP A 145 12.90 -4.29 15.40
CA ASP A 145 13.79 -3.55 16.28
C ASP A 145 13.97 -2.11 15.80
N TYR A 146 14.63 -1.31 16.62
CA TYR A 146 14.95 0.10 16.36
C TYR A 146 16.36 0.38 16.80
N THR A 147 17.14 1.11 16.00
CA THR A 147 18.41 1.65 16.49
C THR A 147 18.11 2.66 17.59
N GLU A 148 19.07 2.86 18.49
CA GLU A 148 18.91 3.85 19.58
C GLU A 148 18.61 5.25 19.04
N GLU A 149 19.30 5.65 17.97
CA GLU A 149 19.08 6.93 17.32
C GLU A 149 17.68 7.04 16.69
N ALA A 150 17.22 5.99 16.00
CA ALA A 150 15.89 5.94 15.43
C ALA A 150 14.79 6.06 16.50
N LEU A 151 14.95 5.33 17.60
CA LEU A 151 14.01 5.37 18.70
C LEU A 151 13.93 6.74 19.35
N GLN A 152 15.06 7.42 19.50
CA GLN A 152 15.11 8.79 20.02
C GLN A 152 14.36 9.75 19.09
N ILE A 153 14.56 9.68 17.79
CA ILE A 153 13.86 10.51 16.80
C ILE A 153 12.35 10.28 16.87
N LEU A 154 11.92 9.02 16.93
CA LEU A 154 10.49 8.66 16.95
C LEU A 154 9.81 9.08 18.26
N ARG A 155 10.51 9.00 19.39
CA ARG A 155 9.99 9.46 20.70
C ARG A 155 9.69 10.94 20.75
N GLU A 156 10.36 11.75 19.96
CA GLU A 156 10.11 13.20 19.89
C GLU A 156 8.87 13.56 19.08
N LYS A 157 8.40 12.64 18.23
CA LYS A 157 7.24 12.87 17.34
C LYS A 157 5.96 12.98 18.17
N ARG A 158 5.00 13.82 17.71
CA ARG A 158 3.70 14.06 18.35
C ARG A 158 3.83 14.44 19.83
N LYS A 159 4.80 15.33 20.13
CA LYS A 159 5.07 15.78 21.50
C LYS A 159 5.34 14.63 22.49
N GLY A 160 6.02 13.59 22.02
CA GLY A 160 6.38 12.42 22.81
C GLY A 160 5.33 11.31 22.88
N THR A 161 4.25 11.39 22.10
CA THR A 161 3.13 10.44 22.17
C THR A 161 3.06 9.49 20.98
N TYR A 162 3.99 9.56 20.03
CA TYR A 162 3.98 8.69 18.85
C TYR A 162 4.02 7.21 19.23
N ASN A 163 3.21 6.39 18.59
CA ASN A 163 3.14 4.96 18.90
C ASN A 163 4.29 4.20 18.24
N VAL A 164 5.12 3.55 19.05
CA VAL A 164 6.25 2.74 18.59
C VAL A 164 6.12 1.35 19.18
N ILE A 165 5.97 0.36 18.31
CA ILE A 165 5.77 -1.05 18.71
C ILE A 165 6.94 -1.88 18.18
N ARG A 166 7.53 -2.71 19.06
CA ARG A 166 8.50 -3.74 18.68
C ARG A 166 7.79 -5.09 18.68
N ILE A 167 8.02 -5.88 17.65
CA ILE A 167 7.48 -7.24 17.53
C ILE A 167 8.61 -8.26 17.51
N ASP A 168 8.39 -9.40 18.15
CA ASP A 168 9.27 -10.56 18.06
C ASP A 168 9.14 -11.15 16.63
N PRO A 169 10.19 -11.06 15.79
CA PRO A 169 10.12 -11.57 14.42
C PRO A 169 10.06 -13.10 14.33
N ALA A 170 10.40 -13.80 15.41
CA ALA A 170 10.37 -15.26 15.47
C ALA A 170 8.98 -15.81 15.86
N TYR A 171 8.07 -14.94 16.31
CA TYR A 171 6.73 -15.38 16.71
C TYR A 171 5.94 -15.91 15.50
N VAL A 172 5.33 -17.08 15.70
CA VAL A 172 4.44 -17.73 14.72
C VAL A 172 3.08 -17.94 15.39
N PRO A 173 1.99 -17.39 14.84
CA PRO A 173 0.65 -17.61 15.37
C PRO A 173 0.24 -19.09 15.31
N ALA A 174 -0.75 -19.48 16.12
CA ALA A 174 -1.36 -20.79 16.04
C ALA A 174 -1.93 -21.06 14.63
N ALA A 175 -1.98 -22.34 14.25
CA ALA A 175 -2.48 -22.76 12.93
C ALA A 175 -3.99 -22.48 12.75
N ILE A 176 -4.72 -22.34 13.86
CA ILE A 176 -6.17 -22.08 13.86
C ILE A 176 -6.42 -20.67 14.37
N GLU A 177 -7.22 -19.93 13.64
CA GLU A 177 -7.66 -18.59 14.03
C GLU A 177 -9.17 -18.53 14.24
N ARG A 178 -9.61 -17.67 15.14
CA ARG A 178 -11.01 -17.52 15.55
C ARG A 178 -11.47 -16.08 15.48
N LYS A 179 -12.75 -15.91 15.17
CA LYS A 179 -13.43 -14.62 15.12
C LYS A 179 -14.83 -14.76 15.67
N GLN A 180 -15.29 -13.80 16.45
CA GLN A 180 -16.65 -13.81 16.97
C GLN A 180 -17.53 -12.82 16.25
N VAL A 181 -18.73 -13.26 15.84
CA VAL A 181 -19.77 -12.42 15.26
C VAL A 181 -21.09 -12.81 15.92
N PHE A 182 -21.75 -11.86 16.53
CA PHE A 182 -23.01 -12.09 17.26
C PHE A 182 -22.92 -13.23 18.29
N GLY A 183 -21.79 -13.32 19.01
CA GLY A 183 -21.53 -14.36 20.00
C GLY A 183 -21.18 -15.73 19.43
N ILE A 184 -21.24 -15.91 18.11
CA ILE A 184 -20.88 -17.16 17.43
C ILE A 184 -19.40 -17.10 17.07
N THR A 185 -18.67 -18.12 17.44
CA THR A 185 -17.25 -18.25 17.12
C THR A 185 -17.08 -18.92 15.76
N PHE A 186 -16.41 -18.22 14.86
CA PHE A 186 -15.97 -18.74 13.56
C PHE A 186 -14.53 -19.19 13.71
N GLU A 187 -14.23 -20.37 13.20
CA GLU A 187 -12.90 -20.99 13.28
C GLU A 187 -12.45 -21.44 11.90
N GLN A 188 -11.21 -21.14 11.57
CA GLN A 188 -10.60 -21.58 10.30
C GLN A 188 -9.10 -21.78 10.47
N GLY A 189 -8.50 -22.53 9.55
CA GLY A 189 -7.05 -22.55 9.42
C GLY A 189 -6.53 -21.19 8.98
N ARG A 190 -5.41 -20.77 9.55
CA ARG A 190 -4.73 -19.55 9.12
C ARG A 190 -4.31 -19.69 7.66
N ASN A 191 -4.41 -18.62 6.88
CA ASN A 191 -4.01 -18.62 5.47
C ASN A 191 -2.48 -18.72 5.35
N GLU A 192 -1.98 -19.90 5.04
CA GLU A 192 -0.55 -20.20 4.93
C GLU A 192 -0.08 -20.38 3.47
N VAL A 193 -0.92 -20.00 2.50
CA VAL A 193 -0.56 -20.12 1.09
C VAL A 193 0.71 -19.31 0.78
N LYS A 194 1.65 -19.94 0.06
CA LYS A 194 2.91 -19.32 -0.37
C LYS A 194 2.74 -18.72 -1.76
N LEU A 195 2.79 -17.41 -1.85
CA LEU A 195 2.52 -16.67 -3.08
C LEU A 195 3.77 -16.46 -3.96
N ASN A 196 4.92 -16.96 -3.53
CA ASN A 196 6.14 -17.05 -4.33
C ASN A 196 6.36 -18.44 -4.95
N ASP A 197 5.38 -19.35 -4.83
CA ASP A 197 5.46 -20.69 -5.41
C ASP A 197 5.47 -20.57 -6.94
N PRO A 198 6.49 -21.16 -7.63
CA PRO A 198 6.55 -21.16 -9.11
C PRO A 198 5.31 -21.77 -9.77
N ALA A 199 4.61 -22.68 -9.11
CA ALA A 199 3.39 -23.29 -9.61
C ALA A 199 2.28 -22.29 -9.94
N LEU A 200 2.27 -21.11 -9.29
CA LEU A 200 1.31 -20.04 -9.57
C LEU A 200 1.46 -19.44 -10.97
N PHE A 201 2.60 -19.68 -11.63
CA PHE A 201 2.92 -19.14 -12.96
C PHE A 201 2.98 -20.24 -14.04
N GLU A 202 2.43 -21.40 -13.79
CA GLU A 202 2.44 -22.52 -14.76
C GLU A 202 1.23 -22.48 -15.70
N ASN A 203 0.07 -22.07 -15.22
CA ASN A 203 -1.15 -21.99 -16.03
C ASN A 203 -1.31 -20.59 -16.63
N ILE A 204 -0.79 -20.40 -17.83
CA ILE A 204 -0.83 -19.12 -18.56
C ILE A 204 -1.71 -19.29 -19.78
N PRO A 205 -3.01 -18.92 -19.72
CA PRO A 205 -3.97 -19.18 -20.80
C PRO A 205 -3.87 -18.20 -21.98
N THR A 206 -3.14 -17.10 -21.82
CA THR A 206 -2.99 -16.05 -22.84
C THR A 206 -1.97 -16.43 -23.92
N ARG A 207 -2.05 -15.78 -25.08
CA ARG A 207 -1.08 -15.99 -26.17
C ARG A 207 0.32 -15.55 -25.77
N ASN A 208 0.44 -14.36 -25.15
CA ASN A 208 1.68 -13.92 -24.54
C ASN A 208 1.88 -14.69 -23.24
N LYS A 209 2.95 -15.50 -23.19
CA LYS A 209 3.27 -16.34 -22.03
C LYS A 209 4.52 -15.86 -21.29
N HIS A 210 5.04 -14.70 -21.71
CA HIS A 210 6.31 -14.21 -21.20
C HIS A 210 6.11 -13.27 -20.01
N PHE A 211 6.64 -13.69 -18.85
CA PHE A 211 6.79 -12.86 -17.66
C PHE A 211 8.28 -12.61 -17.43
N THR A 212 8.67 -11.34 -17.34
CA THR A 212 10.02 -11.00 -16.90
C THR A 212 10.18 -11.34 -15.41
N GLU A 213 11.40 -11.43 -14.91
CA GLU A 213 11.64 -11.62 -13.48
C GLU A 213 11.03 -10.48 -12.64
N GLU A 214 11.16 -9.25 -13.13
CA GLU A 214 10.56 -8.07 -12.50
C GLU A 214 9.03 -8.16 -12.46
N ALA A 215 8.41 -8.63 -13.53
CA ALA A 215 6.96 -8.81 -13.58
C ALA A 215 6.49 -9.88 -12.59
N ARG A 216 7.21 -11.00 -12.48
CA ARG A 216 6.90 -12.05 -11.50
C ARG A 216 7.03 -11.53 -10.08
N ARG A 217 8.12 -10.81 -9.78
CA ARG A 217 8.30 -10.15 -8.49
C ARG A 217 7.14 -9.23 -8.17
N ASP A 218 6.75 -8.38 -9.11
CA ASP A 218 5.68 -7.40 -8.93
C ASP A 218 4.31 -8.07 -8.75
N LEU A 219 4.04 -9.16 -9.46
CA LEU A 219 2.82 -9.95 -9.25
C LEU A 219 2.80 -10.64 -7.88
N ILE A 220 3.94 -11.14 -7.42
CA ILE A 220 4.08 -11.71 -6.07
C ILE A 220 3.80 -10.64 -5.01
N ILE A 221 4.35 -9.44 -5.19
CA ILE A 221 4.07 -8.31 -4.29
C ILE A 221 2.57 -7.98 -4.29
N ALA A 222 1.94 -7.94 -5.46
CA ALA A 222 0.51 -7.70 -5.57
C ALA A 222 -0.32 -8.73 -4.80
N LEU A 223 -0.03 -10.01 -5.00
CA LEU A 223 -0.78 -11.10 -4.35
C LEU A 223 -0.58 -11.11 -2.83
N ILE A 224 0.64 -10.93 -2.35
CA ILE A 224 0.91 -10.84 -0.91
C ILE A 224 0.20 -9.62 -0.29
N THR A 225 0.22 -8.49 -0.98
CA THR A 225 -0.49 -7.28 -0.53
C THR A 225 -1.99 -7.55 -0.40
N LEU A 226 -2.57 -8.25 -1.37
CA LEU A 226 -4.00 -8.58 -1.36
C LEU A 226 -4.38 -9.59 -0.29
N LYS A 227 -3.48 -10.49 0.10
CA LYS A 227 -3.69 -11.44 1.18
C LYS A 227 -4.04 -10.73 2.50
N TYR A 228 -3.61 -9.50 2.67
CA TYR A 228 -3.83 -8.67 3.86
C TYR A 228 -4.68 -7.43 3.58
N THR A 229 -5.43 -7.43 2.48
CA THR A 229 -6.34 -6.35 2.09
C THR A 229 -7.78 -6.82 2.21
N GLN A 230 -8.64 -6.00 2.82
CA GLN A 230 -10.06 -6.30 2.93
C GLN A 230 -10.68 -6.49 1.55
N SER A 231 -11.40 -7.60 1.35
CA SER A 231 -11.98 -7.97 0.07
C SER A 231 -13.27 -7.18 -0.23
N ILE A 232 -13.63 -7.04 -1.46
CA ILE A 232 -12.95 -7.37 -2.73
C ILE A 232 -11.77 -6.43 -2.90
N SER A 233 -10.66 -6.94 -3.39
CA SER A 233 -9.44 -6.14 -3.52
C SER A 233 -8.68 -6.41 -4.83
N VAL A 234 -8.02 -5.37 -5.32
CA VAL A 234 -7.20 -5.36 -6.53
C VAL A 234 -5.97 -4.48 -6.28
N CYS A 235 -4.81 -4.89 -6.79
CA CYS A 235 -3.56 -4.17 -6.56
C CYS A 235 -2.75 -4.04 -7.85
N TYR A 236 -2.42 -2.79 -8.21
CA TYR A 236 -1.48 -2.45 -9.27
C TYR A 236 -0.09 -2.27 -8.68
N VAL A 237 0.92 -2.84 -9.30
CA VAL A 237 2.32 -2.80 -8.84
C VAL A 237 3.24 -2.41 -9.99
N LYS A 238 4.22 -1.58 -9.70
CA LYS A 238 5.27 -1.18 -10.63
C LYS A 238 6.60 -1.04 -9.87
N ASP A 239 7.66 -1.60 -10.43
CA ASP A 239 9.03 -1.47 -9.90
C ASP A 239 9.14 -1.77 -8.39
N GLY A 240 8.54 -2.87 -7.95
CA GLY A 240 8.65 -3.33 -6.56
C GLY A 240 7.77 -2.60 -5.55
N GLN A 241 6.77 -1.87 -6.00
CA GLN A 241 5.86 -1.12 -5.13
C GLN A 241 4.43 -1.13 -5.61
N ALA A 242 3.49 -1.22 -4.70
CA ALA A 242 2.09 -0.96 -5.01
C ALA A 242 1.94 0.51 -5.42
N ILE A 243 1.16 0.75 -6.47
CA ILE A 243 0.87 2.08 -6.98
C ILE A 243 -0.61 2.42 -6.93
N GLY A 244 -1.46 1.43 -6.74
CA GLY A 244 -2.89 1.63 -6.54
C GLY A 244 -3.52 0.39 -5.95
N ILE A 245 -4.18 0.52 -4.80
CA ILE A 245 -4.87 -0.56 -4.10
C ILE A 245 -6.33 -0.18 -3.92
N GLY A 246 -7.22 -1.05 -4.38
CA GLY A 246 -8.64 -0.98 -4.07
C GLY A 246 -9.00 -2.01 -3.02
N ALA A 247 -9.68 -1.60 -1.96
CA ALA A 247 -10.02 -2.44 -0.82
C ALA A 247 -11.49 -2.33 -0.45
N GLY A 248 -12.06 -3.41 0.09
CA GLY A 248 -13.39 -3.40 0.69
C GLY A 248 -14.54 -3.12 -0.27
N GLN A 249 -14.38 -3.43 -1.55
CA GLN A 249 -15.41 -3.15 -2.54
C GLN A 249 -16.34 -4.34 -2.73
N GLN A 250 -17.56 -4.07 -3.21
CA GLN A 250 -18.58 -5.11 -3.43
C GLN A 250 -18.65 -5.53 -4.89
N SER A 251 -18.11 -4.73 -5.80
CA SER A 251 -18.07 -5.02 -7.24
C SER A 251 -16.62 -5.09 -7.72
N ARG A 252 -16.25 -6.16 -8.44
CA ARG A 252 -14.91 -6.34 -8.98
C ARG A 252 -14.52 -5.19 -9.91
N ILE A 253 -15.41 -4.82 -10.82
CA ILE A 253 -15.10 -3.73 -11.77
C ILE A 253 -14.95 -2.38 -11.07
N HIS A 254 -15.76 -2.08 -10.06
CA HIS A 254 -15.59 -0.86 -9.26
C HIS A 254 -14.25 -0.86 -8.53
N CYS A 255 -13.83 -2.00 -8.02
CA CYS A 255 -12.54 -2.15 -7.37
C CYS A 255 -11.39 -1.92 -8.35
N THR A 256 -11.45 -2.51 -9.54
CA THR A 256 -10.44 -2.34 -10.58
C THR A 256 -10.34 -0.88 -11.04
N ARG A 257 -11.48 -0.19 -11.16
CA ARG A 257 -11.51 1.24 -11.47
C ARG A 257 -10.91 2.09 -10.34
N LEU A 258 -11.28 1.82 -9.10
CA LEU A 258 -10.77 2.56 -7.94
C LEU A 258 -9.25 2.43 -7.83
N ALA A 259 -8.76 1.19 -7.84
CA ALA A 259 -7.31 0.92 -7.77
C ALA A 259 -6.57 1.52 -8.98
N GLY A 260 -7.15 1.43 -10.17
CA GLY A 260 -6.61 2.03 -11.40
C GLY A 260 -6.55 3.55 -11.32
N SER A 261 -7.57 4.20 -10.76
CA SER A 261 -7.56 5.65 -10.56
C SER A 261 -6.45 6.09 -9.60
N LYS A 262 -6.19 5.33 -8.55
CA LYS A 262 -5.07 5.57 -7.64
C LYS A 262 -3.72 5.39 -8.35
N ALA A 263 -3.57 4.33 -9.14
CA ALA A 263 -2.38 4.09 -9.95
C ALA A 263 -2.13 5.24 -10.95
N ASP A 264 -3.18 5.75 -11.57
CA ASP A 264 -3.10 6.90 -12.47
C ASP A 264 -2.61 8.15 -11.73
N ILE A 265 -3.14 8.44 -10.56
CA ILE A 265 -2.71 9.57 -9.72
C ILE A 265 -1.22 9.43 -9.37
N TRP A 266 -0.77 8.23 -8.99
CA TRP A 266 0.65 7.97 -8.69
C TRP A 266 1.53 8.36 -9.88
N TYR A 267 1.15 8.00 -11.11
CA TYR A 267 1.92 8.32 -12.30
C TYR A 267 1.79 9.80 -12.69
N LEU A 268 0.60 10.39 -12.57
CA LEU A 268 0.36 11.82 -12.86
C LEU A 268 1.14 12.74 -11.91
N ARG A 269 1.40 12.31 -10.68
CA ARG A 269 2.26 13.06 -9.75
C ARG A 269 3.69 13.22 -10.25
N GLN A 270 4.11 12.43 -11.21
CA GLN A 270 5.43 12.50 -11.86
C GLN A 270 5.42 13.36 -13.13
N HIS A 271 4.26 13.85 -13.53
CA HIS A 271 4.16 14.76 -14.70
C HIS A 271 4.92 16.06 -14.42
N PRO A 272 5.68 16.60 -15.41
CA PRO A 272 6.44 17.84 -15.22
C PRO A 272 5.62 19.01 -14.69
N LYS A 273 4.39 19.20 -15.15
CA LYS A 273 3.50 20.26 -14.63
C LYS A 273 3.21 20.10 -13.14
N VAL A 274 3.07 18.86 -12.65
CA VAL A 274 2.80 18.57 -11.24
C VAL A 274 4.07 18.73 -10.42
N MET A 275 5.19 18.17 -10.90
CA MET A 275 6.47 18.24 -10.19
C MET A 275 7.03 19.65 -10.08
N ASN A 276 6.68 20.53 -11.01
CA ASN A 276 7.17 21.90 -11.07
C ASN A 276 6.13 22.93 -10.60
N LEU A 277 5.08 22.52 -9.90
CA LEU A 277 4.10 23.44 -9.33
C LEU A 277 4.80 24.45 -8.41
N PRO A 278 4.53 25.77 -8.61
CA PRO A 278 5.24 26.84 -7.91
C PRO A 278 4.65 27.08 -6.51
N PHE A 279 4.79 26.12 -5.60
CA PHE A 279 4.28 26.26 -4.25
C PHE A 279 4.96 27.38 -3.47
N VAL A 280 4.21 28.01 -2.58
CA VAL A 280 4.79 28.93 -1.59
C VAL A 280 5.77 28.17 -0.69
N SER A 281 6.86 28.84 -0.27
CA SER A 281 7.96 28.19 0.46
C SER A 281 7.57 27.61 1.82
N ASN A 282 6.53 28.15 2.45
CA ASN A 282 6.06 27.75 3.78
C ASN A 282 4.89 26.78 3.75
N ILE A 283 4.55 26.19 2.58
CA ILE A 283 3.45 25.22 2.49
C ILE A 283 3.75 23.98 3.34
N ARG A 284 2.76 23.52 4.11
CA ARG A 284 2.87 22.30 4.88
C ARG A 284 2.83 21.08 3.95
N ARG A 285 3.50 20.01 4.34
CA ARG A 285 3.54 18.75 3.54
C ARG A 285 2.13 18.23 3.23
N ALA A 286 1.24 18.18 4.23
CA ALA A 286 -0.13 17.72 4.04
C ALA A 286 -0.93 18.62 3.09
N ASP A 287 -0.78 19.93 3.20
CA ASP A 287 -1.45 20.88 2.31
C ASP A 287 -0.94 20.77 0.88
N ARG A 288 0.35 20.53 0.70
CA ARG A 288 0.96 20.29 -0.61
C ARG A 288 0.41 19.01 -1.26
N ASP A 289 0.35 17.92 -0.51
CA ASP A 289 -0.22 16.66 -1.00
C ASP A 289 -1.68 16.84 -1.41
N ASN A 290 -2.48 17.50 -0.57
CA ASN A 290 -3.89 17.75 -0.85
C ASN A 290 -4.08 18.66 -2.08
N THR A 291 -3.28 19.70 -2.20
CA THR A 291 -3.35 20.62 -3.34
C THR A 291 -2.99 19.91 -4.64
N ILE A 292 -1.98 19.04 -4.64
CA ILE A 292 -1.61 18.22 -5.80
C ILE A 292 -2.76 17.31 -6.20
N ASP A 293 -3.38 16.64 -5.23
CA ASP A 293 -4.49 15.74 -5.49
C ASP A 293 -5.66 16.47 -6.16
N ILE A 294 -6.03 17.62 -5.66
CA ILE A 294 -7.10 18.46 -6.24
C ILE A 294 -6.69 18.97 -7.63
N TYR A 295 -5.45 19.44 -7.79
CA TYR A 295 -4.92 19.94 -9.07
C TYR A 295 -5.00 18.87 -10.17
N ILE A 296 -4.72 17.61 -9.84
CA ILE A 296 -4.81 16.49 -10.77
C ILE A 296 -6.26 16.13 -11.10
N SER A 297 -7.18 16.35 -10.16
CA SER A 297 -8.60 15.99 -10.29
C SER A 297 -9.36 16.90 -11.25
N ASP A 298 -10.61 16.54 -11.54
CA ASP A 298 -11.52 17.38 -12.30
C ASP A 298 -11.96 18.65 -11.53
N ASP A 299 -11.75 18.66 -10.21
CA ASP A 299 -12.09 19.79 -9.33
C ASP A 299 -10.92 20.78 -9.16
N TYR A 300 -10.01 20.83 -10.12
CA TYR A 300 -8.79 21.65 -10.05
C TYR A 300 -9.04 23.15 -9.81
N MET A 301 -10.22 23.66 -10.19
CA MET A 301 -10.57 25.06 -9.94
C MET A 301 -10.69 25.40 -8.45
N ASP A 302 -10.89 24.40 -7.58
CA ASP A 302 -10.91 24.64 -6.14
C ASP A 302 -9.57 25.16 -5.62
N VAL A 303 -8.47 24.92 -6.33
CA VAL A 303 -7.13 25.42 -6.00
C VAL A 303 -6.57 26.41 -7.03
N LEU A 304 -7.23 26.61 -8.17
CA LEU A 304 -6.79 27.54 -9.23
C LEU A 304 -7.68 28.76 -9.39
N ALA A 305 -8.85 28.81 -8.75
CA ALA A 305 -9.72 29.96 -8.82
C ALA A 305 -9.05 31.21 -8.25
N GLU A 306 -9.45 32.39 -8.74
CA GLU A 306 -8.98 33.66 -8.22
C GLU A 306 -9.35 33.82 -6.74
N GLY A 307 -8.37 34.22 -5.91
CA GLY A 307 -8.52 34.26 -4.46
C GLY A 307 -8.18 32.92 -3.76
N GLU A 308 -8.08 31.81 -4.49
CA GLU A 308 -7.70 30.50 -3.95
C GLU A 308 -6.25 30.16 -4.25
N TRP A 309 -5.80 30.33 -5.52
CA TRP A 309 -4.45 29.91 -5.91
C TRP A 309 -3.36 30.63 -5.12
N GLN A 310 -3.59 31.88 -4.71
CA GLN A 310 -2.63 32.67 -3.94
C GLN A 310 -2.30 32.07 -2.57
N LYS A 311 -3.16 31.21 -2.05
CA LYS A 311 -2.93 30.51 -0.79
C LYS A 311 -1.85 29.42 -0.89
N PHE A 312 -1.64 28.88 -2.09
CA PHE A 312 -0.81 27.70 -2.32
C PHE A 312 0.40 27.98 -3.20
N PHE A 313 0.28 28.92 -4.14
CA PHE A 313 1.25 29.11 -5.22
C PHE A 313 1.81 30.55 -5.24
N THR A 314 3.05 30.68 -5.70
CA THR A 314 3.68 32.00 -5.92
C THR A 314 3.20 32.67 -7.20
N GLU A 315 2.73 31.88 -8.16
CA GLU A 315 2.10 32.32 -9.41
C GLU A 315 1.02 31.30 -9.79
N LYS A 316 0.04 31.71 -10.57
CA LYS A 316 -1.05 30.84 -10.98
C LYS A 316 -0.56 29.80 -11.99
N PRO A 317 -0.58 28.50 -11.63
CA PRO A 317 -0.19 27.46 -12.60
C PRO A 317 -1.27 27.23 -13.65
N GLU A 318 -0.83 26.78 -14.82
CA GLU A 318 -1.75 26.31 -15.87
C GLU A 318 -2.40 24.99 -15.44
N PRO A 319 -3.68 24.76 -15.78
CA PRO A 319 -4.33 23.49 -15.52
C PRO A 319 -3.64 22.33 -16.26
N LEU A 320 -3.72 21.14 -15.68
CA LEU A 320 -3.36 19.89 -16.34
C LEU A 320 -4.60 19.40 -17.11
N THR A 321 -4.60 19.52 -18.43
CA THR A 321 -5.78 19.20 -19.24
C THR A 321 -6.04 17.70 -19.33
N ARG A 322 -7.26 17.32 -19.70
CA ARG A 322 -7.62 15.90 -19.91
C ARG A 322 -6.74 15.25 -20.96
N GLU A 323 -6.47 15.96 -22.05
CA GLU A 323 -5.61 15.48 -23.14
C GLU A 323 -4.17 15.27 -22.66
N GLU A 324 -3.63 16.19 -21.86
CA GLU A 324 -2.30 16.06 -21.27
C GLU A 324 -2.23 14.86 -20.31
N LYS A 325 -3.25 14.69 -19.47
CA LYS A 325 -3.33 13.52 -18.56
C LYS A 325 -3.34 12.22 -19.36
N ARG A 326 -4.18 12.12 -20.37
CA ARG A 326 -4.28 10.88 -21.17
C ARG A 326 -2.98 10.59 -21.91
N ALA A 327 -2.37 11.60 -22.52
CA ALA A 327 -1.08 11.45 -23.20
C ALA A 327 0.01 10.95 -22.25
N TRP A 328 0.05 11.46 -21.03
CA TRP A 328 1.00 11.02 -20.01
C TRP A 328 0.75 9.59 -19.56
N LEU A 329 -0.50 9.26 -19.26
CA LEU A 329 -0.90 7.91 -18.82
C LEU A 329 -0.64 6.86 -19.91
N ASP A 330 -0.75 7.22 -21.18
CA ASP A 330 -0.45 6.32 -22.31
C ASP A 330 1.04 5.97 -22.41
N THR A 331 1.92 6.72 -21.75
CA THR A 331 3.35 6.38 -21.66
C THR A 331 3.67 5.36 -20.58
N GLN A 332 2.73 5.07 -19.67
CA GLN A 332 2.92 4.08 -18.61
C GLN A 332 2.84 2.67 -19.17
N THR A 333 3.84 1.85 -18.85
CA THR A 333 3.95 0.46 -19.32
C THR A 333 4.49 -0.43 -18.22
N GLY A 334 4.40 -1.76 -18.43
CA GLY A 334 5.01 -2.74 -17.54
C GLY A 334 4.36 -2.86 -16.16
N VAL A 335 3.14 -2.35 -16.00
CA VAL A 335 2.41 -2.46 -14.72
C VAL A 335 1.87 -3.88 -14.56
N ALA A 336 2.00 -4.40 -13.33
CA ALA A 336 1.45 -5.69 -12.92
C ALA A 336 0.15 -5.48 -12.14
N LEU A 337 -0.82 -6.36 -12.36
CA LEU A 337 -2.13 -6.33 -11.70
C LEU A 337 -2.42 -7.66 -11.03
N GLY A 338 -2.66 -7.64 -9.72
CA GLY A 338 -3.18 -8.78 -8.97
C GLY A 338 -4.63 -8.58 -8.58
N SER A 339 -5.37 -9.68 -8.51
CA SER A 339 -6.75 -9.70 -8.00
C SER A 339 -6.90 -10.79 -6.95
N ASP A 340 -7.67 -10.55 -5.90
CA ASP A 340 -7.88 -11.51 -4.82
C ASP A 340 -8.83 -12.67 -5.20
N ALA A 341 -9.50 -12.56 -6.35
CA ALA A 341 -10.31 -13.63 -6.95
C ALA A 341 -10.37 -13.43 -8.47
N PHE A 342 -11.14 -14.26 -9.18
CA PHE A 342 -11.25 -14.16 -10.63
C PHE A 342 -11.87 -12.84 -11.09
N PHE A 343 -11.49 -12.41 -12.28
CA PHE A 343 -12.20 -11.35 -13.01
C PHE A 343 -13.42 -11.95 -13.71
N PRO A 344 -14.62 -11.39 -13.48
CA PRO A 344 -15.84 -11.95 -14.09
C PRO A 344 -15.96 -11.69 -15.60
N PHE A 345 -15.45 -10.55 -16.07
CA PHE A 345 -15.53 -10.11 -17.46
C PHE A 345 -14.27 -9.37 -17.90
N GLY A 346 -14.09 -9.24 -19.21
CA GLY A 346 -12.95 -8.55 -19.81
C GLY A 346 -12.92 -7.04 -19.61
N ASP A 347 -14.00 -6.41 -19.16
CA ASP A 347 -14.02 -4.99 -18.84
C ASP A 347 -12.98 -4.59 -17.78
N ASN A 348 -12.67 -5.50 -16.86
CA ASN A 348 -11.58 -5.31 -15.89
C ASN A 348 -10.23 -5.15 -16.59
N ILE A 349 -9.99 -5.95 -17.62
CA ILE A 349 -8.75 -5.88 -18.42
C ILE A 349 -8.71 -4.62 -19.26
N GLU A 350 -9.85 -4.23 -19.87
CA GLU A 350 -9.96 -2.95 -20.59
C GLU A 350 -9.57 -1.78 -19.68
N ARG A 351 -10.08 -1.77 -18.45
CA ARG A 351 -9.72 -0.72 -17.48
C ARG A 351 -8.24 -0.77 -17.11
N ALA A 352 -7.71 -1.96 -16.85
CA ALA A 352 -6.32 -2.15 -16.45
C ALA A 352 -5.35 -1.70 -17.54
N HIS A 353 -5.68 -1.99 -18.80
CA HIS A 353 -4.86 -1.58 -19.95
C HIS A 353 -4.66 -0.04 -19.99
N LYS A 354 -5.68 0.73 -19.64
CA LYS A 354 -5.60 2.20 -19.61
C LYS A 354 -4.62 2.75 -18.57
N SER A 355 -4.24 1.93 -17.60
CA SER A 355 -3.25 2.28 -16.57
C SER A 355 -1.88 1.62 -16.80
N GLY A 356 -1.64 1.08 -18.00
CA GLY A 356 -0.35 0.53 -18.39
C GLY A 356 -0.11 -0.92 -18.00
N VAL A 357 -1.14 -1.67 -17.62
CA VAL A 357 -1.02 -3.07 -17.23
C VAL A 357 -0.61 -3.95 -18.41
N GLN A 358 0.43 -4.74 -18.22
CA GLN A 358 0.94 -5.74 -19.17
C GLN A 358 0.99 -7.16 -18.59
N TYR A 359 0.85 -7.30 -17.28
CA TYR A 359 0.95 -8.56 -16.57
C TYR A 359 -0.19 -8.68 -15.56
N VAL A 360 -0.82 -9.86 -15.52
CA VAL A 360 -1.98 -10.09 -14.64
C VAL A 360 -1.82 -11.43 -13.92
N ALA A 361 -2.15 -11.45 -12.63
CA ALA A 361 -2.33 -12.66 -11.84
C ALA A 361 -3.71 -12.67 -11.21
N GLN A 362 -4.50 -13.68 -11.48
CA GLN A 362 -5.83 -13.90 -10.92
C GLN A 362 -6.12 -15.38 -10.78
N ALA A 363 -7.14 -15.74 -10.01
CA ALA A 363 -7.45 -17.14 -9.70
C ALA A 363 -7.91 -17.95 -10.92
N GLY A 364 -8.65 -17.37 -11.85
CA GLY A 364 -9.40 -18.10 -12.88
C GLY A 364 -10.66 -18.74 -12.29
N GLY A 365 -11.49 -19.36 -13.15
CA GLY A 365 -12.68 -20.08 -12.74
C GLY A 365 -14.00 -19.34 -12.98
N SER A 366 -13.97 -18.19 -13.65
CA SER A 366 -15.20 -17.53 -14.11
C SER A 366 -15.79 -18.27 -15.31
N VAL A 367 -17.12 -18.28 -15.44
CA VAL A 367 -17.80 -18.79 -16.63
C VAL A 367 -17.44 -18.01 -17.90
N ARG A 368 -16.90 -16.79 -17.73
CA ARG A 368 -16.45 -15.94 -18.84
C ARG A 368 -14.91 -15.76 -18.87
N ASP A 369 -14.17 -16.77 -18.42
CA ASP A 369 -12.69 -16.76 -18.54
C ASP A 369 -12.25 -16.57 -20.01
N ASP A 370 -13.03 -17.10 -20.97
CA ASP A 370 -12.79 -16.91 -22.40
C ASP A 370 -12.74 -15.42 -22.79
N HIS A 371 -13.67 -14.62 -22.32
CA HIS A 371 -13.74 -13.18 -22.59
C HIS A 371 -12.57 -12.43 -21.95
N VAL A 372 -12.18 -12.82 -20.74
CA VAL A 372 -11.04 -12.23 -20.03
C VAL A 372 -9.74 -12.53 -20.79
N ILE A 373 -9.54 -13.77 -21.22
CA ILE A 373 -8.38 -14.20 -22.00
C ILE A 373 -8.32 -13.45 -23.34
N GLU A 374 -9.44 -13.38 -24.06
CA GLU A 374 -9.55 -12.69 -25.35
C GLU A 374 -9.17 -11.21 -25.21
N THR A 375 -9.62 -10.54 -24.16
CA THR A 375 -9.28 -9.13 -23.90
C THR A 375 -7.79 -8.95 -23.60
N CYS A 376 -7.18 -9.87 -22.83
CA CYS A 376 -5.74 -9.88 -22.61
C CYS A 376 -4.98 -10.04 -23.93
N ASP A 377 -5.41 -10.97 -24.79
CA ASP A 377 -4.78 -11.24 -26.09
C ASP A 377 -4.86 -10.04 -27.03
N LYS A 378 -5.97 -9.30 -26.98
CA LYS A 378 -6.16 -8.07 -27.72
C LYS A 378 -5.04 -7.02 -27.44
N TYR A 379 -4.56 -6.97 -26.21
CA TYR A 379 -3.54 -6.01 -25.79
C TYR A 379 -2.16 -6.63 -25.57
N GLY A 380 -1.97 -7.91 -25.90
CA GLY A 380 -0.69 -8.58 -25.69
C GLY A 380 -0.32 -8.77 -24.22
N ILE A 381 -1.29 -8.78 -23.32
CA ILE A 381 -1.11 -8.96 -21.88
C ILE A 381 -0.85 -10.43 -21.58
N ALA A 382 0.16 -10.71 -20.74
CA ALA A 382 0.41 -12.03 -20.20
C ALA A 382 -0.34 -12.18 -18.87
N MET A 383 -1.13 -13.26 -18.75
CA MET A 383 -1.93 -13.52 -17.55
C MET A 383 -1.69 -14.94 -17.05
N THR A 384 -1.53 -15.09 -15.74
CA THR A 384 -1.52 -16.40 -15.08
C THR A 384 -2.81 -16.62 -14.30
N PHE A 385 -3.31 -17.86 -14.37
CA PHE A 385 -4.36 -18.37 -13.48
C PHE A 385 -3.69 -19.07 -12.30
N THR A 386 -3.68 -18.42 -11.15
CA THR A 386 -3.03 -18.96 -9.96
C THR A 386 -3.78 -20.11 -9.31
N GLY A 387 -5.09 -20.19 -9.53
CA GLY A 387 -5.97 -21.14 -8.83
C GLY A 387 -6.18 -20.80 -7.35
N VAL A 388 -5.73 -19.65 -6.88
CA VAL A 388 -5.78 -19.27 -5.48
C VAL A 388 -6.66 -18.04 -5.29
N ARG A 389 -7.65 -18.17 -4.39
CA ARG A 389 -8.48 -17.06 -3.92
C ARG A 389 -7.90 -16.53 -2.61
N LEU A 390 -7.84 -15.21 -2.48
CA LEU A 390 -7.20 -14.52 -1.35
C LEU A 390 -8.19 -13.65 -0.56
N PHE A 391 -9.42 -14.09 -0.39
CA PHE A 391 -10.39 -13.32 0.40
C PHE A 391 -9.90 -13.13 1.82
N HIS A 392 -10.05 -11.91 2.30
CA HIS A 392 -9.64 -11.47 3.63
C HIS A 392 -10.76 -10.63 4.25
N HIS A 393 -11.29 -11.10 5.36
CA HIS A 393 -12.41 -10.45 6.06
C HIS A 393 -12.16 -10.28 7.55
#